data_146d62e23b9d3cabf28139aafd05ff8e
#
_entry.id   146d62e23b9d3cabf28139aafd05ff8e
#
_cell.length_a   1.000
_cell.length_b   1.000
_cell.length_c   1.000
_cell.angle_alpha   90.00
_cell.angle_beta   90.00
_cell.angle_gamma   90.00
#
_symmetry.space_group_name_H-M   'P 1'
#
loop_
_entity.id
_entity.type
_entity.pdbx_description
1 polymer ?
#
loop_
_entity_poly.entity_id
_entity_poly.type
_entity_poly.pdbx_seq_one_letter_code
_entity_poly.pdbx_strand_id
1 'polypeptide(L)'
;TAYEIVDCDWSSDVCSSDLMLAVTAALVGQGLGDTVALITDGRFSGATHGFMVAHIAPEAALGGPIALIEENDTITIDVAAHELRLEVDEATLSKRRAAWRAPAPKYTGGVWAKYAALVSSASDGAITTGKRLKRALDTAAE
;
A
#
# COMPACT_ATOMS: atom_id res chain seq x y z
N THR A 1 11.85 20.09 4.58
CA THR A 1 12.65 19.31 3.64
C THR A 1 11.68 18.64 2.68
N ALA A 2 11.79 18.92 1.38
CA ALA A 2 10.97 18.26 0.37
C ALA A 2 11.58 16.87 0.10
N TYR A 3 10.80 15.83 0.25
CA TYR A 3 11.17 14.47 -0.10
C TYR A 3 10.49 14.09 -1.42
N GLU A 4 11.22 13.43 -2.29
CA GLU A 4 10.63 12.77 -3.43
C GLU A 4 9.95 11.48 -2.95
N ILE A 5 8.70 11.26 -3.36
CA ILE A 5 7.92 10.10 -2.95
C ILE A 5 7.93 9.11 -4.10
N VAL A 6 8.40 7.91 -3.82
CA VAL A 6 8.37 6.80 -4.76
C VAL A 6 7.23 5.88 -4.35
N ASP A 7 6.19 5.83 -5.18
CA ASP A 7 5.13 4.84 -5.08
C ASP A 7 5.60 3.54 -5.76
N CYS A 8 5.56 2.46 -5.03
CA CYS A 8 5.95 1.16 -5.56
C CYS A 8 4.75 0.22 -5.57
N ASP A 9 4.33 -0.14 -6.78
CA ASP A 9 3.28 -1.12 -7.00
C ASP A 9 3.67 -2.50 -6.44
N TRP A 10 2.97 -2.90 -5.41
CA TRP A 10 3.11 -4.19 -4.73
C TRP A 10 2.72 -5.38 -5.60
N SER A 11 2.05 -5.14 -6.70
CA SER A 11 1.43 -6.19 -7.51
C SER A 11 2.42 -7.00 -8.33
N SER A 12 3.67 -6.57 -8.46
CA SER A 12 4.58 -7.13 -9.45
C SER A 12 5.37 -8.34 -8.99
N ASP A 13 5.66 -8.53 -7.69
CA ASP A 13 6.49 -9.64 -7.23
C ASP A 13 6.01 -10.32 -5.96
N VAL A 14 5.41 -11.48 -6.15
CA VAL A 14 5.08 -12.41 -5.07
C VAL A 14 6.31 -13.25 -4.73
N CYS A 15 7.37 -12.62 -4.34
CA CYS A 15 8.46 -13.31 -3.68
C CYS A 15 8.45 -12.95 -2.20
N SER A 16 8.34 -13.95 -1.36
CA SER A 16 8.29 -13.78 0.11
C SER A 16 9.55 -13.16 0.71
N SER A 17 10.57 -12.92 -0.09
CA SER A 17 11.83 -12.28 0.28
C SER A 17 11.91 -10.80 -0.08
N ASP A 18 11.00 -10.28 -0.91
CA ASP A 18 11.11 -8.94 -1.46
C ASP A 18 10.36 -7.88 -0.65
N LEU A 19 10.61 -7.82 0.63
CA LEU A 19 10.15 -6.76 1.54
C LEU A 19 10.63 -5.37 1.08
N MET A 20 10.26 -4.94 -0.13
CA MET A 20 10.72 -3.68 -0.74
C MET A 20 12.26 -3.57 -0.82
N LEU A 21 12.97 -4.69 -0.69
CA LEU A 21 14.43 -4.70 -0.59
C LEU A 21 15.13 -4.08 -1.79
N ALA A 22 14.63 -4.37 -3.00
CA ALA A 22 15.21 -3.82 -4.22
C ALA A 22 15.13 -2.29 -4.26
N VAL A 23 13.98 -1.73 -3.86
CA VAL A 23 13.75 -0.27 -3.83
C VAL A 23 14.57 0.38 -2.72
N THR A 24 14.52 -0.15 -1.50
CA THR A 24 15.29 0.40 -0.38
C THR A 24 16.79 0.32 -0.61
N ALA A 25 17.28 -0.79 -1.20
CA ALA A 25 18.69 -0.92 -1.57
C ALA A 25 19.10 0.07 -2.67
N ALA A 26 18.24 0.32 -3.65
CA ALA A 26 18.48 1.31 -4.69
C ALA A 26 18.55 2.73 -4.13
N LEU A 27 17.64 3.11 -3.22
CA LEU A 27 17.67 4.41 -2.55
C LEU A 27 18.96 4.62 -1.76
N VAL A 28 19.35 3.63 -0.98
CA VAL A 28 20.60 3.69 -0.20
C VAL A 28 21.83 3.70 -1.12
N GLY A 29 21.84 2.85 -2.15
CA GLY A 29 22.96 2.77 -3.10
C GLY A 29 23.16 4.06 -3.91
N GLN A 30 22.13 4.84 -4.10
CA GLN A 30 22.18 6.15 -4.76
C GLN A 30 22.41 7.31 -3.78
N GLY A 31 22.55 7.05 -2.50
CA GLY A 31 22.74 8.09 -1.48
C GLY A 31 21.49 8.95 -1.22
N LEU A 32 20.30 8.46 -1.54
CA LEU A 32 19.03 9.18 -1.44
C LEU A 32 18.34 9.00 -0.08
N GLY A 33 18.87 8.19 0.80
CA GLY A 33 18.23 7.86 2.09
C GLY A 33 17.90 9.05 2.99
N ASP A 34 18.61 10.15 2.86
CA ASP A 34 18.41 11.38 3.65
C ASP A 34 17.52 12.42 2.94
N THR A 35 17.18 12.20 1.67
CA THR A 35 16.47 13.19 0.85
C THR A 35 15.15 12.67 0.28
N VAL A 36 14.97 11.37 0.27
CA VAL A 36 13.77 10.70 -0.25
C VAL A 36 13.05 9.96 0.86
N ALA A 37 11.74 10.22 1.00
CA ALA A 37 10.87 9.41 1.85
C ALA A 37 10.23 8.30 1.00
N LEU A 38 10.11 7.11 1.55
CA LEU A 38 9.42 5.99 0.91
C LEU A 38 8.19 5.60 1.72
N ILE A 39 7.04 5.60 1.07
CA ILE A 39 5.79 5.14 1.66
C ILE A 39 5.25 3.94 0.89
N THR A 40 4.64 2.99 1.59
CA THR A 40 4.07 1.79 0.96
C THR A 40 2.96 1.18 1.81
N ASP A 41 2.02 0.54 1.18
CA ASP A 41 1.07 -0.35 1.84
C ASP A 41 1.64 -1.77 2.09
N GLY A 42 2.84 -2.04 1.55
CA GLY A 42 3.62 -3.23 1.82
C GLY A 42 4.45 -3.14 3.11
N ARG A 43 5.58 -3.85 3.15
CA ARG A 43 6.44 -3.96 4.34
C ARG A 43 7.90 -3.68 4.02
N PHE A 44 8.63 -3.19 5.02
CA PHE A 44 10.09 -3.08 5.00
C PHE A 44 10.74 -4.14 5.90
N SER A 45 12.00 -4.44 5.62
CA SER A 45 12.87 -5.17 6.53
C SER A 45 13.24 -4.32 7.75
N GLY A 46 13.46 -4.95 8.90
CA GLY A 46 13.96 -4.26 10.10
C GLY A 46 15.36 -3.65 9.95
N ALA A 47 16.10 -4.01 8.90
CA ALA A 47 17.40 -3.43 8.58
C ALA A 47 17.31 -2.23 7.61
N THR A 48 16.11 -1.81 7.25
CA THR A 48 15.88 -0.68 6.35
C THR A 48 16.30 0.63 7.02
N HIS A 49 17.06 1.47 6.30
CA HIS A 49 17.48 2.79 6.73
C HIS A 49 16.85 3.87 5.86
N GLY A 50 16.55 5.02 6.47
CA GLY A 50 15.94 6.18 5.81
C GLY A 50 14.58 6.52 6.37
N PHE A 51 13.93 7.56 5.79
CA PHE A 51 12.61 7.99 6.21
C PHE A 51 11.54 7.18 5.47
N MET A 52 11.08 6.11 6.10
CA MET A 52 10.22 5.12 5.44
C MET A 52 9.01 4.77 6.29
N VAL A 53 7.81 4.76 5.66
CA VAL A 53 6.53 4.44 6.29
C VAL A 53 5.89 3.27 5.57
N ALA A 54 5.66 2.17 6.29
CA ALA A 54 5.05 0.95 5.77
C ALA A 54 3.65 0.71 6.35
N HIS A 55 2.99 -0.32 5.85
CA HIS A 55 1.67 -0.76 6.30
C HIS A 55 0.59 0.33 6.21
N ILE A 56 0.66 1.19 5.18
CA ILE A 56 -0.38 2.19 4.94
C ILE A 56 -1.68 1.46 4.63
N ALA A 57 -2.71 1.77 5.39
CA ALA A 57 -4.03 1.17 5.25
C ALA A 57 -5.12 2.27 5.22
N PRO A 58 -6.21 2.06 4.44
CA PRO A 58 -6.47 0.94 3.54
C PRO A 58 -5.46 0.86 2.40
N GLU A 59 -5.15 -0.37 1.96
CA GLU A 59 -4.20 -0.65 0.89
C GLU A 59 -4.70 -0.12 -0.47
N ALA A 60 -3.77 0.13 -1.41
CA ALA A 60 -4.09 0.59 -2.76
C ALA A 60 -5.05 -0.35 -3.49
N ALA A 61 -4.87 -1.66 -3.34
CA ALA A 61 -5.75 -2.66 -3.92
C ALA A 61 -7.21 -2.59 -3.42
N LEU A 62 -7.44 -1.95 -2.28
CA LEU A 62 -8.77 -1.70 -1.71
C LEU A 62 -9.29 -0.28 -2.00
N GLY A 63 -8.58 0.50 -2.80
CA GLY A 63 -8.92 1.89 -3.09
C GLY A 63 -8.62 2.84 -1.93
N GLY A 64 -7.63 2.51 -1.10
CA GLY A 64 -7.14 3.40 -0.05
C GLY A 64 -6.54 4.69 -0.63
N PRO A 65 -6.33 5.72 0.22
CA PRO A 65 -5.79 7.00 -0.24
C PRO A 65 -4.47 6.89 -1.02
N ILE A 66 -3.63 5.92 -0.71
CA ILE A 66 -2.38 5.66 -1.41
C ILE A 66 -2.58 5.37 -2.90
N ALA A 67 -3.72 4.76 -3.28
CA ALA A 67 -4.08 4.51 -4.68
C ALA A 67 -4.53 5.76 -5.45
N LEU A 68 -4.72 6.88 -4.75
CA LEU A 68 -5.23 8.13 -5.32
C LEU A 68 -4.15 9.20 -5.43
N ILE A 69 -2.92 8.89 -5.04
CA ILE A 69 -1.77 9.79 -5.15
C ILE A 69 -1.41 9.95 -6.63
N GLU A 70 -1.16 11.17 -7.05
CA GLU A 70 -0.68 11.51 -8.37
C GLU A 70 0.64 12.27 -8.27
N GLU A 71 1.37 12.31 -9.38
CA GLU A 71 2.63 13.03 -9.45
C GLU A 71 2.47 14.50 -9.03
N ASN A 72 3.41 15.00 -8.23
CA ASN A 72 3.41 16.34 -7.63
C ASN A 72 2.40 16.58 -6.50
N ASP A 73 1.69 15.56 -6.04
CA ASP A 73 0.92 15.70 -4.81
C ASP A 73 1.86 15.89 -3.60
N THR A 74 1.44 16.76 -2.69
CA THR A 74 2.18 16.96 -1.44
C THR A 74 1.70 15.99 -0.38
N ILE A 75 2.63 15.32 0.28
CA ILE A 75 2.34 14.44 1.42
C ILE A 75 3.06 14.97 2.64
N THR A 76 2.32 15.15 3.72
CA THR A 76 2.84 15.53 5.02
C THR A 76 2.99 14.31 5.90
N ILE A 77 4.21 14.11 6.42
CA ILE A 77 4.52 13.07 7.40
C ILE A 77 4.99 13.77 8.67
N ASP A 78 4.16 13.78 9.71
CA ASP A 78 4.47 14.36 11.01
C ASP A 78 4.63 13.24 12.04
N VAL A 79 5.88 12.93 12.37
CA VAL A 79 6.21 11.87 13.33
C VAL A 79 5.79 12.24 14.74
N ALA A 80 5.88 13.53 15.11
CA ALA A 80 5.55 13.98 16.45
C ALA A 80 4.02 13.97 16.70
N ALA A 81 3.25 14.33 15.68
CA ALA A 81 1.79 14.28 15.72
C ALA A 81 1.23 12.90 15.39
N HIS A 82 2.06 11.95 14.93
CA HIS A 82 1.66 10.66 14.38
C HIS A 82 0.67 10.80 13.22
N GLU A 83 0.94 11.75 12.31
CA GLU A 83 0.07 12.04 11.19
C GLU A 83 0.75 11.76 9.84
N LEU A 84 -0.04 11.20 8.93
CA LEU A 84 0.28 11.05 7.52
C LEU A 84 -0.88 11.62 6.72
N ARG A 85 -0.64 12.69 5.95
CA ARG A 85 -1.69 13.38 5.21
C ARG A 85 -1.32 13.56 3.75
N LEU A 86 -2.29 13.33 2.88
CA LEU A 86 -2.27 13.73 1.48
C LEU A 86 -2.92 15.12 1.37
N GLU A 87 -2.15 16.13 0.98
CA GLU A 87 -2.58 17.54 0.91
C GLU A 87 -3.31 17.82 -0.42
N VAL A 88 -4.40 17.08 -0.64
CA VAL A 88 -5.28 17.22 -1.81
C VAL A 88 -6.68 17.48 -1.31
N ASP A 89 -7.39 18.39 -1.96
CA ASP A 89 -8.76 18.74 -1.58
C ASP A 89 -9.73 17.56 -1.79
N GLU A 90 -10.79 17.50 -0.96
CA GLU A 90 -11.74 16.40 -0.98
C GLU A 90 -12.50 16.29 -2.31
N ALA A 91 -12.71 17.38 -3.03
CA ALA A 91 -13.38 17.36 -4.33
C ALA A 91 -12.53 16.65 -5.38
N THR A 92 -11.22 16.88 -5.37
CA THR A 92 -10.24 16.21 -6.24
C THR A 92 -10.10 14.74 -5.84
N LEU A 93 -9.98 14.43 -4.56
CA LEU A 93 -9.94 13.03 -4.08
C LEU A 93 -11.20 12.26 -4.45
N SER A 94 -12.37 12.87 -4.35
CA SER A 94 -13.64 12.27 -4.76
C SER A 94 -13.67 11.95 -6.26
N LYS A 95 -13.15 12.84 -7.10
CA LYS A 95 -13.04 12.58 -8.54
C LYS A 95 -12.08 11.44 -8.84
N ARG A 96 -10.90 11.42 -8.22
CA ARG A 96 -9.92 10.34 -8.39
C ARG A 96 -10.50 9.00 -7.91
N ARG A 97 -11.19 8.98 -6.78
CA ARG A 97 -11.88 7.80 -6.26
C ARG A 97 -12.97 7.28 -7.20
N ALA A 98 -13.74 8.18 -7.82
CA ALA A 98 -14.75 7.79 -8.81
C ALA A 98 -14.14 7.19 -10.08
N ALA A 99 -12.95 7.66 -10.48
CA ALA A 99 -12.21 7.17 -11.63
C ALA A 99 -11.41 5.89 -11.32
N TRP A 100 -11.04 5.66 -10.06
CA TRP A 100 -10.25 4.51 -9.65
C TRP A 100 -10.95 3.19 -9.97
N ARG A 101 -10.19 2.21 -10.39
CA ARG A 101 -10.66 0.84 -10.64
C ARG A 101 -9.71 -0.14 -9.96
N ALA A 102 -10.27 -1.12 -9.28
CA ALA A 102 -9.49 -2.17 -8.68
C ALA A 102 -8.65 -2.88 -9.75
N PRO A 103 -7.34 -3.10 -9.51
CA PRO A 103 -6.51 -3.85 -10.43
C PRO A 103 -7.03 -5.28 -10.59
N ALA A 104 -6.86 -5.84 -11.80
CA ALA A 104 -7.23 -7.22 -12.04
C ALA A 104 -6.40 -8.16 -11.15
N PRO A 105 -6.99 -9.20 -10.58
CA PRO A 105 -6.23 -10.16 -9.79
C PRO A 105 -5.12 -10.80 -10.61
N LYS A 106 -3.88 -10.79 -10.11
CA LYS A 106 -2.72 -11.43 -10.74
C LYS A 106 -2.89 -12.94 -10.88
N TYR A 107 -3.57 -13.57 -9.92
CA TYR A 107 -3.85 -15.00 -9.89
C TYR A 107 -5.36 -15.25 -9.88
N THR A 108 -5.83 -16.01 -10.86
CA THR A 108 -7.24 -16.37 -11.03
C THR A 108 -7.58 -17.78 -10.54
N GLY A 109 -6.57 -18.54 -10.08
CA GLY A 109 -6.73 -19.90 -9.57
C GLY A 109 -5.69 -20.30 -8.53
N GLY A 110 -5.90 -21.45 -7.89
CA GLY A 110 -4.99 -22.01 -6.90
C GLY A 110 -4.99 -21.28 -5.54
N VAL A 111 -3.93 -21.53 -4.78
CA VAL A 111 -3.78 -21.03 -3.41
C VAL A 111 -3.74 -19.50 -3.35
N TRP A 112 -3.06 -18.86 -4.28
CA TRP A 112 -2.92 -17.40 -4.32
C TRP A 112 -4.24 -16.70 -4.61
N ALA A 113 -5.07 -17.23 -5.51
CA ALA A 113 -6.40 -16.68 -5.75
C ALA A 113 -7.28 -16.81 -4.49
N LYS A 114 -7.23 -17.95 -3.80
CA LYS A 114 -7.92 -18.15 -2.52
C LYS A 114 -7.44 -17.14 -1.47
N TYR A 115 -6.12 -16.98 -1.33
CA TYR A 115 -5.55 -16.05 -0.36
C TYR A 115 -6.00 -14.61 -0.65
N ALA A 116 -5.84 -14.15 -1.89
CA ALA A 116 -6.23 -12.80 -2.29
C ALA A 116 -7.73 -12.51 -2.09
N ALA A 117 -8.59 -13.51 -2.25
CA ALA A 117 -10.03 -13.38 -2.04
C ALA A 117 -10.42 -13.27 -0.55
N LEU A 118 -9.67 -13.91 0.34
CA LEU A 118 -10.04 -14.07 1.74
C LEU A 118 -9.26 -13.18 2.71
N VAL A 119 -8.02 -12.80 2.36
CA VAL A 119 -7.15 -12.05 3.27
C VAL A 119 -7.75 -10.69 3.62
N SER A 120 -7.75 -10.35 4.90
CA SER A 120 -8.11 -9.02 5.38
C SER A 120 -6.97 -8.01 5.18
N SER A 121 -7.24 -6.73 5.43
CA SER A 121 -6.20 -5.70 5.52
C SER A 121 -5.11 -6.07 6.52
N ALA A 122 -3.90 -5.57 6.29
CA ALA A 122 -2.80 -5.71 7.25
C ALA A 122 -3.15 -5.07 8.60
N SER A 123 -3.92 -3.98 8.60
CA SER A 123 -4.44 -3.34 9.82
C SER A 123 -5.39 -4.24 10.64
N ASP A 124 -6.04 -5.20 9.98
CA ASP A 124 -6.91 -6.21 10.60
C ASP A 124 -6.16 -7.53 10.88
N GLY A 125 -4.84 -7.55 10.72
CA GLY A 125 -3.98 -8.70 10.98
C GLY A 125 -3.74 -9.62 9.78
N ALA A 126 -4.16 -9.26 8.57
CA ALA A 126 -3.99 -10.05 7.33
C ALA A 126 -4.48 -11.50 7.48
N ILE A 127 -5.61 -11.70 8.14
CA ILE A 127 -6.19 -13.01 8.41
C ILE A 127 -7.16 -13.44 7.32
N THR A 128 -7.26 -14.75 7.09
CA THR A 128 -8.15 -15.34 6.06
C THR A 128 -9.49 -15.86 6.62
N THR A 129 -9.70 -15.78 7.93
CA THR A 129 -10.89 -16.27 8.64
C THR A 129 -11.81 -15.15 9.14
N GLY A 130 -11.56 -13.92 8.73
CA GLY A 130 -12.27 -12.73 9.23
C GLY A 130 -13.54 -12.40 8.45
N LYS A 131 -13.89 -11.10 8.44
CA LYS A 131 -15.12 -10.56 7.85
C LYS A 131 -15.29 -10.89 6.35
N ARG A 132 -14.20 -11.01 5.59
CA ARG A 132 -14.25 -11.36 4.16
C ARG A 132 -14.75 -12.79 3.93
N LEU A 133 -14.28 -13.74 4.73
CA LEU A 133 -14.79 -15.11 4.66
C LEU A 133 -16.28 -15.16 5.01
N LYS A 134 -16.70 -14.47 6.06
CA LYS A 134 -18.11 -14.40 6.44
C LYS A 134 -18.97 -13.85 5.29
N ARG A 135 -18.57 -12.72 4.70
CA ARG A 135 -19.27 -12.12 3.56
C ARG A 135 -19.35 -13.05 2.35
N ALA A 136 -18.24 -13.76 2.04
CA ALA A 136 -18.23 -14.72 0.93
C ALA A 136 -19.17 -15.90 1.16
N LEU A 137 -19.30 -16.36 2.40
CA LEU A 137 -20.24 -17.43 2.76
C LEU A 137 -21.70 -16.96 2.73
N ASP A 138 -21.97 -15.75 3.20
CA ASP A 138 -23.33 -15.17 3.18
C ASP A 138 -23.82 -14.99 1.73
N THR A 139 -22.95 -14.52 0.81
CA THR A 139 -23.30 -14.36 -0.63
C THR A 139 -23.49 -15.69 -1.36
N ALA A 140 -22.88 -16.76 -0.91
CA ALA A 140 -23.04 -18.08 -1.51
C ALA A 140 -24.29 -18.82 -1.02
N ALA A 141 -24.97 -18.30 -0.01
CA ALA A 141 -26.19 -18.87 0.57
C ALA A 141 -27.50 -18.22 0.01
N GLU A 142 -27.38 -17.19 -0.81
CA GLU A 142 -28.45 -16.55 -1.59
C GLU A 142 -28.52 -17.12 -3.02
#